data_3ce47c13d48039dee62d1f6a95cd58fa
#
_entry.id   3ce47c13d48039dee62d1f6a95cd58fa
#
_cell.length_a   1.000
_cell.length_b   1.000
_cell.length_c   1.000
_cell.angle_alpha   90.00
_cell.angle_beta   90.00
_cell.angle_gamma   90.00
#
_symmetry.space_group_name_H-M   'P 1'
#
loop_
_entity.id
_entity.type
_entity.pdbx_description
1 polymer ?
#
loop_
_entity_poly.entity_id
_entity_poly.type
_entity_poly.pdbx_seq_one_letter_code
_entity_poly.pdbx_strand_id
1 'polypeptide(L)'
;MQHRLTHPRIHALEAALASRPPLRAPAVAGQAQAAVALLLRVHQGRVELMLIRRAEREGDPWSGHMALPGGRAQADDAGMAATAARETREEVGVDVATGRLLGALDDLAPRSAAIPSIVVSPFVFHVPENVEVRLNHEVQLALWIAVDELLQGDAVTEYLHDLADGNTLRFPAFDARGYVVWGMTHRILTGFLELYAQTGAPEASE
;
A
#
# COMPACT_ATOMS: atom_id res chain seq x y z
N MET A 1 7.25 21.45 -19.03
CA MET A 1 6.87 22.35 -17.91
C MET A 1 6.55 21.45 -16.74
N GLN A 2 7.52 21.29 -15.81
CA GLN A 2 7.36 20.42 -14.63
C GLN A 2 6.33 21.08 -13.71
N HIS A 3 5.10 20.55 -13.63
CA HIS A 3 4.20 20.84 -12.54
C HIS A 3 4.89 20.36 -11.26
N ARG A 4 5.48 21.28 -10.51
CA ARG A 4 5.87 21.06 -9.12
C ARG A 4 4.59 20.71 -8.36
N LEU A 5 4.43 19.44 -8.09
CA LEU A 5 3.36 18.90 -7.25
C LEU A 5 3.63 19.38 -5.81
N THR A 6 3.08 20.56 -5.46
CA THR A 6 3.44 21.31 -4.24
C THR A 6 2.37 21.17 -3.15
N HIS A 7 1.90 19.95 -2.89
CA HIS A 7 1.01 19.72 -1.75
C HIS A 7 1.85 19.62 -0.46
N PRO A 8 1.60 20.47 0.57
CA PRO A 8 2.43 20.51 1.77
C PRO A 8 2.61 19.13 2.45
N ARG A 9 1.54 18.35 2.56
CA ARG A 9 1.60 17.02 3.17
C ARG A 9 2.44 16.02 2.37
N ILE A 10 2.48 16.13 1.04
CA ILE A 10 3.35 15.29 0.21
C ILE A 10 4.82 15.62 0.46
N HIS A 11 5.16 16.91 0.57
CA HIS A 11 6.54 17.31 0.91
C HIS A 11 6.94 16.89 2.31
N ALA A 12 6.06 17.09 3.30
CA ALA A 12 6.32 16.67 4.68
C ALA A 12 6.49 15.14 4.78
N LEU A 13 5.67 14.37 4.06
CA LEU A 13 5.79 12.92 4.01
C LEU A 13 7.11 12.48 3.38
N GLU A 14 7.52 13.11 2.26
CA GLU A 14 8.81 12.81 1.63
C GLU A 14 9.98 13.09 2.58
N ALA A 15 9.95 14.23 3.28
CA ALA A 15 10.97 14.58 4.27
C ALA A 15 11.00 13.57 5.43
N ALA A 16 9.83 13.15 5.93
CA ALA A 16 9.71 12.15 6.98
C ALA A 16 10.27 10.79 6.55
N LEU A 17 9.96 10.34 5.32
CA LEU A 17 10.50 9.10 4.75
C LEU A 17 12.01 9.18 4.54
N ALA A 18 12.54 10.31 4.10
CA ALA A 18 13.97 10.53 3.89
C ALA A 18 14.77 10.56 5.21
N SER A 19 14.17 11.06 6.29
CA SER A 19 14.82 11.15 7.60
C SER A 19 14.85 9.81 8.35
N ARG A 20 14.06 8.82 7.91
CA ARG A 20 13.92 7.53 8.55
C ARG A 20 14.27 6.42 7.57
N PRO A 21 15.50 5.87 7.59
CA PRO A 21 15.83 4.69 6.80
C PRO A 21 14.88 3.53 7.15
N PRO A 22 14.30 2.86 6.14
CA PRO A 22 13.38 1.75 6.38
C PRO A 22 14.12 0.55 7.00
N LEU A 23 13.49 -0.10 7.97
CA LEU A 23 13.97 -1.37 8.53
C LEU A 23 13.78 -2.47 7.48
N ARG A 24 14.88 -3.11 7.09
CA ARG A 24 14.86 -4.22 6.15
C ARG A 24 14.84 -5.55 6.86
N ALA A 25 13.97 -6.46 6.41
CA ALA A 25 13.96 -7.82 6.91
C ALA A 25 15.28 -8.54 6.54
N PRO A 26 15.83 -9.37 7.44
CA PRO A 26 17.00 -10.17 7.11
C PRO A 26 16.72 -11.06 5.89
N ALA A 27 17.67 -11.14 4.96
CA ALA A 27 17.57 -12.05 3.83
C ALA A 27 17.67 -13.51 4.34
N VAL A 28 16.64 -14.30 4.06
CA VAL A 28 16.61 -15.73 4.36
C VAL A 28 16.59 -16.50 3.05
N ALA A 29 17.49 -17.45 2.90
CA ALA A 29 17.57 -18.27 1.68
C ALA A 29 16.23 -18.99 1.42
N GLY A 30 15.74 -18.89 0.19
CA GLY A 30 14.47 -19.50 -0.23
C GLY A 30 13.20 -18.74 0.20
N GLN A 31 13.34 -17.61 0.91
CA GLN A 31 12.21 -16.76 1.26
C GLN A 31 11.80 -15.92 0.04
N ALA A 32 10.50 -15.97 -0.31
CA ALA A 32 9.97 -15.15 -1.39
C ALA A 32 10.04 -13.67 -1.00
N GLN A 33 10.32 -12.83 -1.99
CA GLN A 33 10.29 -11.36 -1.85
C GLN A 33 9.19 -10.79 -2.73
N ALA A 34 8.51 -9.78 -2.23
CA ALA A 34 7.49 -9.03 -2.95
C ALA A 34 7.62 -7.54 -2.64
N ALA A 35 7.11 -6.72 -3.51
CA ALA A 35 7.02 -5.29 -3.29
C ALA A 35 5.64 -4.77 -3.62
N VAL A 36 5.19 -3.75 -2.88
CA VAL A 36 3.90 -3.10 -3.10
C VAL A 36 4.08 -1.59 -3.22
N ALA A 37 3.18 -0.95 -3.93
CA ALA A 37 3.15 0.49 -4.14
C ALA A 37 2.00 1.15 -3.37
N LEU A 38 2.32 2.08 -2.48
CA LEU A 38 1.36 3.05 -1.97
C LEU A 38 1.33 4.22 -2.97
N LEU A 39 0.37 4.18 -3.89
CA LEU A 39 0.20 5.23 -4.89
C LEU A 39 -0.59 6.38 -4.29
N LEU A 40 0.03 7.54 -4.19
CA LEU A 40 -0.61 8.76 -3.71
C LEU A 40 -0.83 9.73 -4.87
N ARG A 41 -1.99 10.37 -4.90
CA ARG A 41 -2.25 11.55 -5.74
C ARG A 41 -2.86 12.67 -4.91
N VAL A 42 -2.78 13.88 -5.42
CA VAL A 42 -3.55 15.01 -4.87
C VAL A 42 -4.72 15.26 -5.78
N HIS A 43 -5.93 15.08 -5.27
CA HIS A 43 -7.17 15.34 -5.99
C HIS A 43 -8.05 16.29 -5.18
N GLN A 44 -8.45 17.40 -5.79
CA GLN A 44 -9.26 18.45 -5.13
C GLN A 44 -8.68 18.88 -3.75
N GLY A 45 -7.35 19.02 -3.67
CA GLY A 45 -6.66 19.43 -2.44
C GLY A 45 -6.57 18.35 -1.35
N ARG A 46 -6.97 17.11 -1.62
CA ARG A 46 -6.86 15.97 -0.69
C ARG A 46 -5.83 14.98 -1.20
N VAL A 47 -5.07 14.41 -0.28
CA VAL A 47 -4.18 13.28 -0.62
C VAL A 47 -5.01 12.01 -0.63
N GLU A 48 -5.03 11.33 -1.77
CA GLU A 48 -5.71 10.05 -1.95
C GLU A 48 -4.70 8.92 -2.15
N LEU A 49 -5.01 7.75 -1.62
CA LEU A 49 -4.29 6.50 -1.76
C LEU A 49 -5.08 5.54 -2.66
N MET A 50 -4.40 4.82 -3.56
CA MET A 50 -5.02 3.75 -4.33
C MET A 50 -5.01 2.44 -3.57
N LEU A 51 -6.17 1.80 -3.52
CA LEU A 51 -6.35 0.39 -3.17
C LEU A 51 -6.89 -0.36 -4.38
N ILE A 52 -6.56 -1.64 -4.48
CA ILE A 52 -7.12 -2.54 -5.48
C ILE A 52 -7.92 -3.66 -4.81
N ARG A 53 -8.94 -4.17 -5.49
CA ARG A 53 -9.56 -5.45 -5.16
C ARG A 53 -9.03 -6.50 -6.12
N ARG A 54 -8.41 -7.54 -5.58
CA ARG A 54 -7.92 -8.65 -6.37
C ARG A 54 -9.10 -9.38 -7.04
N ALA A 55 -8.90 -9.83 -8.27
CA ALA A 55 -9.90 -10.67 -8.96
C ALA A 55 -10.09 -12.00 -8.22
N GLU A 56 -11.30 -12.54 -8.30
CA GLU A 56 -11.60 -13.84 -7.72
C GLU A 56 -10.96 -14.95 -8.59
N ARG A 57 -10.15 -15.79 -7.94
CA ARG A 57 -9.50 -16.95 -8.55
C ARG A 57 -9.65 -18.17 -7.67
N GLU A 58 -10.07 -19.28 -8.25
CA GLU A 58 -10.14 -20.55 -7.54
C GLU A 58 -8.73 -20.96 -7.05
N GLY A 59 -8.63 -21.34 -5.76
CA GLY A 59 -7.37 -21.76 -5.15
C GLY A 59 -6.45 -20.63 -4.69
N ASP A 60 -6.79 -19.34 -4.90
CA ASP A 60 -6.05 -18.21 -4.33
C ASP A 60 -6.66 -17.79 -2.98
N PRO A 61 -5.96 -18.00 -1.84
CA PRO A 61 -6.47 -17.65 -0.51
C PRO A 61 -6.66 -16.13 -0.31
N TRP A 62 -6.11 -15.29 -1.19
CA TRP A 62 -6.27 -13.84 -1.17
C TRP A 62 -7.25 -13.32 -2.24
N SER A 63 -8.00 -14.22 -2.85
CA SER A 63 -9.03 -13.94 -3.84
C SER A 63 -10.05 -12.94 -3.31
N GLY A 64 -10.35 -11.88 -4.07
CA GLY A 64 -11.32 -10.85 -3.70
C GLY A 64 -10.90 -9.90 -2.57
N HIS A 65 -9.70 -10.05 -2.00
CA HIS A 65 -9.23 -9.17 -0.92
C HIS A 65 -8.78 -7.81 -1.44
N MET A 66 -8.92 -6.80 -0.58
CA MET A 66 -8.34 -5.49 -0.81
C MET A 66 -6.84 -5.51 -0.58
N ALA A 67 -6.10 -4.90 -1.48
CA ALA A 67 -4.64 -4.89 -1.48
C ALA A 67 -4.08 -3.55 -1.97
N LEU A 68 -2.79 -3.37 -1.82
CA LEU A 68 -1.98 -2.40 -2.55
C LEU A 68 -1.52 -3.05 -3.86
N PRO A 69 -1.39 -2.30 -4.98
CA PRO A 69 -0.75 -2.82 -6.19
C PRO A 69 0.64 -3.37 -5.89
N GLY A 70 0.96 -4.55 -6.41
CA GLY A 70 2.25 -5.15 -6.16
C GLY A 70 2.27 -6.67 -6.29
N GLY A 71 3.47 -7.24 -6.26
CA GLY A 71 3.66 -8.67 -6.43
C GLY A 71 5.07 -9.14 -6.16
N ARG A 72 5.39 -10.33 -6.65
CA ARG A 72 6.68 -11.00 -6.40
C ARG A 72 7.81 -10.39 -7.23
N ALA A 73 8.98 -10.28 -6.60
CA ALA A 73 10.21 -9.92 -7.30
C ALA A 73 10.55 -10.96 -8.37
N GLN A 74 11.02 -10.48 -9.51
CA GLN A 74 11.57 -11.26 -10.61
C GLN A 74 13.09 -11.04 -10.70
N ALA A 75 13.78 -11.98 -11.32
CA ALA A 75 15.25 -11.96 -11.37
C ALA A 75 15.83 -10.77 -12.17
N ASP A 76 15.05 -10.22 -13.09
CA ASP A 76 15.40 -9.07 -13.94
C ASP A 76 14.95 -7.71 -13.36
N ASP A 77 14.24 -7.72 -12.23
CA ASP A 77 13.92 -6.47 -11.54
C ASP A 77 15.21 -5.80 -11.00
N ALA A 78 15.40 -4.53 -11.28
CA ALA A 78 16.57 -3.75 -10.83
C ALA A 78 16.56 -3.47 -9.30
N GLY A 79 15.62 -4.06 -8.56
CA GLY A 79 15.43 -3.96 -7.11
C GLY A 79 13.97 -3.86 -6.73
N MET A 80 13.69 -3.87 -5.43
CA MET A 80 12.32 -3.96 -4.92
C MET A 80 11.41 -2.79 -5.33
N ALA A 81 11.97 -1.58 -5.49
CA ALA A 81 11.21 -0.44 -6.01
C ALA A 81 10.82 -0.65 -7.49
N ALA A 82 11.69 -1.29 -8.28
CA ALA A 82 11.38 -1.65 -9.68
C ALA A 82 10.32 -2.75 -9.75
N THR A 83 10.35 -3.73 -8.84
CA THR A 83 9.27 -4.72 -8.67
C THR A 83 7.93 -4.04 -8.44
N ALA A 84 7.84 -3.13 -7.47
CA ALA A 84 6.61 -2.39 -7.18
C ALA A 84 6.13 -1.58 -8.39
N ALA A 85 7.04 -0.94 -9.11
CA ALA A 85 6.73 -0.17 -10.31
C ALA A 85 6.22 -1.06 -11.46
N ARG A 86 6.87 -2.19 -11.72
CA ARG A 86 6.46 -3.15 -12.75
C ARG A 86 5.07 -3.70 -12.49
N GLU A 87 4.84 -4.23 -11.27
CA GLU A 87 3.55 -4.80 -10.86
C GLU A 87 2.43 -3.75 -10.92
N THR A 88 2.70 -2.52 -10.47
CA THR A 88 1.75 -1.40 -10.58
C THR A 88 1.35 -1.15 -12.03
N ARG A 89 2.32 -1.16 -12.95
CA ARG A 89 2.05 -0.96 -14.37
C ARG A 89 1.29 -2.14 -14.98
N GLU A 90 1.58 -3.36 -14.56
CA GLU A 90 0.90 -4.58 -15.02
C GLU A 90 -0.54 -4.65 -14.51
N GLU A 91 -0.78 -4.38 -13.23
CA GLU A 91 -2.08 -4.52 -12.58
C GLU A 91 -3.05 -3.37 -12.88
N VAL A 92 -2.56 -2.13 -12.83
CA VAL A 92 -3.42 -0.93 -12.92
C VAL A 92 -3.02 0.04 -14.04
N GLY A 93 -2.02 -0.29 -14.86
CA GLY A 93 -1.60 0.50 -16.01
C GLY A 93 -0.87 1.80 -15.64
N VAL A 94 -0.61 2.05 -14.38
CA VAL A 94 0.02 3.29 -13.90
C VAL A 94 1.53 3.20 -14.02
N ASP A 95 2.12 4.11 -14.83
CA ASP A 95 3.57 4.29 -14.88
C ASP A 95 4.01 5.25 -13.78
N VAL A 96 4.57 4.71 -12.70
CA VAL A 96 5.05 5.51 -11.57
C VAL A 96 6.24 6.42 -11.90
N ALA A 97 6.93 6.20 -13.05
CA ALA A 97 8.00 7.08 -13.53
C ALA A 97 7.48 8.45 -13.98
N THR A 98 6.18 8.59 -14.26
CA THR A 98 5.52 9.88 -14.53
C THR A 98 5.36 10.74 -13.28
N GLY A 99 5.55 10.14 -12.11
CA GLY A 99 5.49 10.75 -10.80
C GLY A 99 6.85 10.76 -10.10
N ARG A 100 6.86 10.46 -8.82
CA ARG A 100 8.06 10.46 -7.99
C ARG A 100 7.99 9.40 -6.89
N LEU A 101 9.09 8.67 -6.67
CA LEU A 101 9.28 7.86 -5.46
C LEU A 101 9.56 8.79 -4.28
N LEU A 102 8.71 8.79 -3.27
CA LEU A 102 8.87 9.56 -2.04
C LEU A 102 9.77 8.85 -1.03
N GLY A 103 9.76 7.52 -1.01
CA GLY A 103 10.55 6.70 -0.12
C GLY A 103 9.97 5.32 0.10
N ALA A 104 10.46 4.63 1.12
CA ALA A 104 10.01 3.28 1.46
C ALA A 104 9.62 3.19 2.94
N LEU A 105 8.69 2.28 3.25
CA LEU A 105 8.36 1.89 4.61
C LEU A 105 9.17 0.65 5.04
N ASP A 106 9.02 0.25 6.30
CA ASP A 106 9.64 -0.95 6.84
C ASP A 106 9.14 -2.19 6.12
N ASP A 107 10.03 -3.15 5.92
CA ASP A 107 9.65 -4.45 5.38
C ASP A 107 8.70 -5.17 6.32
N LEU A 108 7.71 -5.84 5.74
CA LEU A 108 6.77 -6.67 6.47
C LEU A 108 7.05 -8.14 6.20
N ALA A 109 7.44 -8.85 7.26
CA ALA A 109 7.53 -10.30 7.25
C ALA A 109 6.38 -10.90 8.08
N PRO A 110 5.59 -11.86 7.55
CA PRO A 110 4.59 -12.56 8.34
C PRO A 110 5.25 -13.32 9.49
N ARG A 111 4.62 -13.30 10.65
CA ARG A 111 5.09 -14.05 11.85
C ARG A 111 4.42 -15.41 11.99
N SER A 112 3.43 -15.73 11.16
CA SER A 112 2.65 -16.97 11.22
C SER A 112 3.18 -18.00 10.25
N ALA A 113 3.40 -19.23 10.72
CA ALA A 113 3.76 -20.37 9.88
C ALA A 113 2.64 -20.79 8.90
N ALA A 114 1.40 -20.32 9.12
CA ALA A 114 0.26 -20.57 8.23
C ALA A 114 0.26 -19.68 6.96
N ILE A 115 1.12 -18.65 6.92
CA ILE A 115 1.26 -17.76 5.77
C ILE A 115 2.57 -18.10 5.06
N PRO A 116 2.60 -18.15 3.72
CA PRO A 116 3.85 -18.37 2.98
C PRO A 116 4.95 -17.45 3.47
N SER A 117 6.17 -17.98 3.60
CA SER A 117 7.35 -17.19 4.00
C SER A 117 7.68 -16.19 2.90
N ILE A 118 7.21 -14.96 3.08
CA ILE A 118 7.38 -13.87 2.12
C ILE A 118 7.75 -12.58 2.87
N VAL A 119 8.67 -11.81 2.32
CA VAL A 119 8.95 -10.44 2.78
C VAL A 119 8.32 -9.48 1.79
N VAL A 120 7.58 -8.51 2.28
CA VAL A 120 6.94 -7.47 1.47
C VAL A 120 7.60 -6.13 1.77
N SER A 121 8.16 -5.48 0.75
CA SER A 121 8.76 -4.15 0.82
C SER A 121 7.80 -3.10 0.26
N PRO A 122 7.25 -2.19 1.09
CA PRO A 122 6.33 -1.16 0.64
C PRO A 122 7.10 0.10 0.18
N PHE A 123 6.69 0.66 -0.96
CA PHE A 123 7.22 1.90 -1.53
C PHE A 123 6.11 2.93 -1.71
N VAL A 124 6.39 4.18 -1.37
CA VAL A 124 5.44 5.28 -1.49
C VAL A 124 5.78 6.10 -2.73
N PHE A 125 4.84 6.16 -3.67
CA PHE A 125 4.95 6.93 -4.90
C PHE A 125 3.90 8.04 -4.92
N HIS A 126 4.28 9.22 -5.40
CA HIS A 126 3.36 10.28 -5.75
C HIS A 126 3.21 10.34 -7.26
N VAL A 127 1.98 10.21 -7.74
CA VAL A 127 1.64 10.20 -9.16
C VAL A 127 0.80 11.44 -9.54
N PRO A 128 0.73 11.81 -10.83
CA PRO A 128 -0.11 12.92 -11.27
C PRO A 128 -1.58 12.73 -10.91
N GLU A 129 -2.30 13.83 -10.67
CA GLU A 129 -3.74 13.84 -10.36
C GLU A 129 -4.56 13.04 -11.37
N ASN A 130 -4.30 13.27 -12.64
CA ASN A 130 -5.05 12.68 -13.76
C ASN A 130 -4.36 11.44 -14.33
N VAL A 131 -3.70 10.65 -13.47
CA VAL A 131 -3.10 9.39 -13.91
C VAL A 131 -4.18 8.46 -14.45
N GLU A 132 -3.96 7.93 -15.66
CA GLU A 132 -4.88 6.98 -16.26
C GLU A 132 -4.73 5.61 -15.58
N VAL A 133 -5.86 4.99 -15.23
CA VAL A 133 -5.92 3.66 -14.61
C VAL A 133 -6.53 2.69 -15.60
N ARG A 134 -5.82 1.59 -15.89
CA ARG A 134 -6.27 0.50 -16.76
C ARG A 134 -6.03 -0.83 -16.07
N LEU A 135 -7.10 -1.44 -15.61
CA LEU A 135 -7.03 -2.69 -14.88
C LEU A 135 -6.71 -3.87 -15.82
N ASN A 136 -5.86 -4.78 -15.36
CA ASN A 136 -5.69 -6.08 -16.00
C ASN A 136 -6.68 -7.10 -15.43
N HIS A 137 -6.55 -8.37 -15.87
CA HIS A 137 -7.43 -9.48 -15.45
C HIS A 137 -7.22 -9.92 -13.98
N GLU A 138 -6.21 -9.43 -13.28
CA GLU A 138 -5.90 -9.75 -11.89
C GLU A 138 -6.57 -8.79 -10.91
N VAL A 139 -7.06 -7.64 -11.40
CA VAL A 139 -7.67 -6.58 -10.61
C VAL A 139 -9.12 -6.39 -10.99
N GLN A 140 -10.03 -6.59 -10.05
CA GLN A 140 -11.46 -6.39 -10.25
C GLN A 140 -11.86 -4.92 -10.14
N LEU A 141 -11.19 -4.16 -9.25
CA LEU A 141 -11.52 -2.78 -8.92
C LEU A 141 -10.26 -2.04 -8.48
N ALA A 142 -10.13 -0.77 -8.85
CA ALA A 142 -9.22 0.18 -8.23
C ALA A 142 -10.03 1.31 -7.56
N LEU A 143 -9.69 1.62 -6.31
CA LEU A 143 -10.37 2.63 -5.50
C LEU A 143 -9.37 3.67 -5.04
N TRP A 144 -9.63 4.94 -5.32
CA TRP A 144 -8.95 6.06 -4.69
C TRP A 144 -9.72 6.46 -3.42
N ILE A 145 -9.04 6.43 -2.27
CA ILE A 145 -9.60 6.82 -0.98
C ILE A 145 -8.76 7.93 -0.37
N ALA A 146 -9.40 8.97 0.16
CA ALA A 146 -8.65 10.00 0.84
C ALA A 146 -7.99 9.44 2.10
N VAL A 147 -6.69 9.72 2.28
CA VAL A 147 -5.92 9.20 3.43
C VAL A 147 -6.56 9.64 4.74
N ASP A 148 -7.12 10.84 4.78
CA ASP A 148 -7.80 11.35 5.97
C ASP A 148 -9.07 10.57 6.33
N GLU A 149 -9.73 9.89 5.37
CA GLU A 149 -10.86 8.99 5.66
C GLU A 149 -10.41 7.76 6.46
N LEU A 150 -9.23 7.21 6.14
CA LEU A 150 -8.69 6.06 6.87
C LEU A 150 -8.17 6.42 8.28
N LEU A 151 -7.90 7.71 8.54
CA LEU A 151 -7.50 8.20 9.84
C LEU A 151 -8.67 8.45 10.79
N GLN A 152 -9.89 8.45 10.29
CA GLN A 152 -11.09 8.63 11.12
C GLN A 152 -11.38 7.35 11.91
N GLY A 153 -11.88 7.52 13.14
CA GLY A 153 -12.15 6.39 14.03
C GLY A 153 -13.22 5.42 13.53
N ASP A 154 -14.14 5.89 12.69
CA ASP A 154 -15.18 5.09 12.04
C ASP A 154 -14.68 4.21 10.90
N ALA A 155 -13.47 4.48 10.37
CA ALA A 155 -12.81 3.58 9.43
C ALA A 155 -12.24 2.32 10.10
N VAL A 156 -12.06 2.31 11.43
CA VAL A 156 -11.54 1.15 12.16
C VAL A 156 -12.63 0.09 12.32
N THR A 157 -12.35 -1.13 11.86
CA THR A 157 -13.29 -2.26 11.92
C THR A 157 -12.55 -3.57 12.18
N GLU A 158 -13.25 -4.69 12.10
CA GLU A 158 -12.70 -6.03 12.23
C GLU A 158 -13.06 -6.88 11.00
N TYR A 159 -12.12 -7.71 10.58
CA TYR A 159 -12.38 -8.79 9.65
C TYR A 159 -12.63 -10.09 10.42
N LEU A 160 -13.75 -10.74 10.16
CA LEU A 160 -14.12 -12.02 10.75
C LEU A 160 -13.74 -13.14 9.79
N HIS A 161 -12.91 -14.06 10.23
CA HIS A 161 -12.47 -15.21 9.45
C HIS A 161 -12.98 -16.51 10.11
N ASP A 162 -13.91 -17.17 9.46
CA ASP A 162 -14.45 -18.43 9.94
C ASP A 162 -13.50 -19.58 9.60
N LEU A 163 -13.16 -20.36 10.61
CA LEU A 163 -12.32 -21.55 10.49
C LEU A 163 -13.19 -22.78 10.20
N ALA A 164 -12.59 -23.80 9.61
CA ALA A 164 -13.25 -25.08 9.30
C ALA A 164 -13.78 -25.82 10.54
N ASP A 165 -13.25 -25.52 11.72
CA ASP A 165 -13.67 -26.09 13.01
C ASP A 165 -14.87 -25.35 13.67
N GLY A 166 -15.40 -24.34 12.99
CA GLY A 166 -16.52 -23.51 13.46
C GLY A 166 -16.10 -22.34 14.36
N ASN A 167 -14.82 -22.15 14.61
CA ASN A 167 -14.33 -20.98 15.32
C ASN A 167 -14.18 -19.78 14.36
N THR A 168 -14.38 -18.55 14.90
CA THR A 168 -14.16 -17.30 14.16
C THR A 168 -12.97 -16.57 14.74
N LEU A 169 -11.97 -16.28 13.89
CA LEU A 169 -10.88 -15.38 14.23
C LEU A 169 -11.24 -13.94 13.89
N ARG A 170 -10.81 -13.00 14.74
CA ARG A 170 -11.00 -11.57 14.54
C ARG A 170 -9.66 -10.92 14.22
N PHE A 171 -9.60 -10.17 13.14
CA PHE A 171 -8.42 -9.43 12.72
C PHE A 171 -8.73 -7.94 12.64
N PRO A 172 -7.81 -7.06 13.05
CA PRO A 172 -7.97 -5.63 12.85
C PRO A 172 -8.04 -5.31 11.36
N ALA A 173 -8.91 -4.38 11.01
CA ALA A 173 -9.17 -4.00 9.64
C ALA A 173 -9.52 -2.50 9.53
N PHE A 174 -9.48 -1.98 8.30
CA PHE A 174 -10.09 -0.71 7.93
C PHE A 174 -11.29 -0.96 7.02
N ASP A 175 -12.33 -0.15 7.18
CA ASP A 175 -13.39 0.01 6.18
C ASP A 175 -12.96 1.09 5.17
N ALA A 176 -12.78 0.71 3.93
CA ALA A 176 -12.49 1.59 2.82
C ALA A 176 -13.75 1.73 1.95
N ARG A 177 -14.75 2.48 2.42
CA ARG A 177 -16.03 2.69 1.74
C ARG A 177 -16.80 1.40 1.48
N GLY A 178 -16.92 0.54 2.50
CA GLY A 178 -17.57 -0.76 2.44
C GLY A 178 -16.67 -1.90 1.98
N TYR A 179 -15.40 -1.65 1.69
CA TYR A 179 -14.40 -2.68 1.40
C TYR A 179 -13.50 -2.89 2.62
N VAL A 180 -13.45 -4.12 3.12
CA VAL A 180 -12.64 -4.45 4.30
C VAL A 180 -11.18 -4.66 3.90
N VAL A 181 -10.28 -3.88 4.50
CA VAL A 181 -8.83 -3.95 4.32
C VAL A 181 -8.20 -4.54 5.57
N TRP A 182 -7.65 -5.74 5.50
CA TRP A 182 -7.12 -6.48 6.63
C TRP A 182 -5.76 -7.13 6.32
N GLY A 183 -5.21 -7.89 7.25
CA GLY A 183 -4.00 -8.67 7.04
C GLY A 183 -2.74 -7.84 6.80
N MET A 184 -1.94 -8.21 5.80
CA MET A 184 -0.68 -7.51 5.49
C MET A 184 -0.94 -6.09 5.00
N THR A 185 -1.98 -5.89 4.18
CA THR A 185 -2.36 -4.57 3.68
C THR A 185 -2.72 -3.62 4.84
N HIS A 186 -3.54 -4.08 5.77
CA HIS A 186 -3.87 -3.31 6.98
C HIS A 186 -2.60 -2.92 7.77
N ARG A 187 -1.67 -3.85 7.98
CA ARG A 187 -0.44 -3.58 8.74
C ARG A 187 0.46 -2.55 8.04
N ILE A 188 0.59 -2.63 6.71
CA ILE A 188 1.34 -1.65 5.93
C ILE A 188 0.67 -0.29 6.02
N LEU A 189 -0.66 -0.24 5.86
CA LEU A 189 -1.42 1.01 5.98
C LEU A 189 -1.33 1.61 7.38
N THR A 190 -1.37 0.80 8.45
CA THR A 190 -1.21 1.31 9.83
C THR A 190 0.11 2.06 9.97
N GLY A 191 1.24 1.48 9.57
CA GLY A 191 2.54 2.15 9.64
C GLY A 191 2.63 3.40 8.73
N PHE A 192 2.00 3.37 7.57
CA PHE A 192 1.90 4.54 6.70
C PHE A 192 1.06 5.66 7.32
N LEU A 193 -0.11 5.34 7.87
CA LEU A 193 -1.04 6.29 8.48
C LEU A 193 -0.45 6.95 9.72
N GLU A 194 0.28 6.19 10.54
CA GLU A 194 1.02 6.73 11.69
C GLU A 194 2.04 7.78 11.25
N LEU A 195 2.83 7.48 10.19
CA LEU A 195 3.79 8.42 9.64
C LEU A 195 3.09 9.64 9.02
N TYR A 196 2.04 9.41 8.24
CA TYR A 196 1.28 10.46 7.57
C TYR A 196 0.60 11.41 8.59
N ALA A 197 0.07 10.91 9.70
CA ALA A 197 -0.53 11.72 10.75
C ALA A 197 0.48 12.70 11.36
N GLN A 198 1.74 12.29 11.54
CA GLN A 198 2.81 13.14 12.05
C GLN A 198 3.15 14.31 11.11
N THR A 199 2.90 14.17 9.80
CA THR A 199 3.17 15.21 8.80
C THR A 199 2.10 16.31 8.76
N GLY A 200 1.00 16.15 9.46
CA GLY A 200 -0.14 17.08 9.49
C GLY A 200 -0.22 17.93 10.76
N ALA A 201 0.68 17.76 11.73
CA ALA A 201 0.75 18.64 12.87
C ALA A 201 1.19 20.05 12.38
N PRO A 202 0.48 21.15 12.74
CA PRO A 202 0.97 22.49 12.46
C PRO A 202 2.32 22.65 13.13
N GLU A 203 3.33 23.18 12.40
CA GLU A 203 4.56 23.67 13.05
C GLU A 203 4.10 24.59 14.19
N ALA A 204 4.50 24.24 15.42
CA ALA A 204 4.29 25.12 16.55
C ALA A 204 5.02 26.42 16.20
N SER A 205 4.25 27.46 15.88
CA SER A 205 4.78 28.81 15.68
C SER A 205 5.38 29.26 17.01
N GLU A 206 6.71 29.33 17.07
CA GLU A 206 7.41 30.09 18.15
C GLU A 206 7.12 31.58 18.01
#